data_4732e47b2c5f2b601ca37dd8f53978c6
#
_entry.id   4732e47b2c5f2b601ca37dd8f53978c6
#
_cell.length_a   1.000
_cell.length_b   1.000
_cell.length_c   1.000
_cell.angle_alpha   90.00
_cell.angle_beta   90.00
_cell.angle_gamma   90.00
#
_symmetry.space_group_name_H-M   'P 1'
#
loop_
_entity.id
_entity.type
_entity.pdbx_description
1 polymer ?
#
loop_
_entity_poly.entity_id
_entity_poly.type
_entity_poly.pdbx_seq_one_letter_code
_entity_poly.pdbx_strand_id
1 'polypeptide(L)'
;MVVAFRETKAARYKVSFPRACGILLHPTSLPGPHGVGDLGREAYRFVDFLAASGQTLWQVLPLGPTGYGNSPYQCFSAFAGNTLLVSPELLVEQGLLAPGSVETLSPLTEGQADYAEAFPRKEALLKEAFENFRETEPALVSASFEEFKTSHAAWLDDYALYRSLKRERDEASWTDWEQPLVRRNTAALDEARARLSEQIEEVKFKQFLFFDQWARLRAYCEGQGIRIVGDIPIFVAQDSADVWARPDQFKLREDGKPSVVAGVPPDYFSKTGQLWGNPLYDWDRMREDGFGWWVERVRSMLSLVDVIRIDHFRGFAAYWEVPGGDPTAERGRWVMAPGRELFRSIKSELGELPIIAEDLGFITPDVIELRDEFGFPGMRILQFGFSTDSTNKDLPHNYVRNTVVYTGTHDNDTAVGWFQSQPGGSSVRSAEKIERERRYALDYLASDGGEINWDFIRALYASPGDTALVPLQDVLGLGSEARMNTPATMSGNWAWRFCDGDLHEDLGARLRRLAELYGRFPSVPPEQRPEHTAESYEFKQTWG
;
A
#
# COMPACT_ATOMS: atom_id res chain seq x y z
N MET A 1 -9.91 -14.00 22.87
CA MET A 1 -10.19 -15.14 21.96
C MET A 1 -9.06 -15.10 20.93
N VAL A 2 -8.08 -15.98 21.08
CA VAL A 2 -6.91 -16.02 20.18
C VAL A 2 -7.40 -16.49 18.81
N VAL A 3 -7.20 -15.67 17.78
CA VAL A 3 -7.49 -16.06 16.41
C VAL A 3 -6.37 -17.01 15.97
N ALA A 4 -6.66 -18.32 15.93
CA ALA A 4 -5.74 -19.29 15.37
C ALA A 4 -5.42 -18.87 13.91
N PHE A 5 -4.13 -18.80 13.57
CA PHE A 5 -3.69 -18.66 12.19
C PHE A 5 -4.20 -19.87 11.40
N ARG A 6 -5.37 -19.71 10.79
CA ARG A 6 -5.89 -20.73 9.88
C ARG A 6 -4.99 -20.76 8.66
N GLU A 7 -4.38 -21.92 8.41
CA GLU A 7 -3.93 -22.22 7.04
C GLU A 7 -5.05 -21.83 6.09
N THR A 8 -4.79 -20.85 5.24
CA THR A 8 -5.72 -20.44 4.21
C THR A 8 -5.88 -21.63 3.28
N LYS A 9 -6.93 -22.45 3.51
CA LYS A 9 -7.42 -23.32 2.43
C LYS A 9 -7.58 -22.40 1.24
N ALA A 10 -6.88 -22.71 0.14
CA ALA A 10 -7.04 -22.04 -1.14
C ALA A 10 -8.52 -22.13 -1.55
N ALA A 11 -9.32 -21.23 -1.01
CA ALA A 11 -10.65 -20.96 -1.51
C ALA A 11 -10.40 -20.45 -2.93
N ARG A 12 -10.90 -21.19 -3.93
CA ARG A 12 -10.84 -20.84 -5.34
C ARG A 12 -11.56 -19.49 -5.50
N TYR A 13 -10.84 -18.41 -5.32
CA TYR A 13 -11.36 -17.07 -5.58
C TYR A 13 -11.57 -16.97 -7.09
N LYS A 14 -12.82 -17.00 -7.50
CA LYS A 14 -13.15 -16.49 -8.82
C LYS A 14 -12.92 -14.98 -8.73
N VAL A 15 -11.76 -14.50 -9.19
CA VAL A 15 -11.40 -13.08 -9.14
C VAL A 15 -12.25 -12.37 -10.19
N SER A 16 -13.42 -12.00 -9.78
CA SER A 16 -14.17 -10.95 -10.45
C SER A 16 -14.11 -9.75 -9.51
N PHE A 17 -13.55 -8.65 -10.00
CA PHE A 17 -13.66 -7.38 -9.29
C PHE A 17 -15.11 -6.91 -9.46
N PRO A 18 -15.97 -7.08 -8.44
CA PRO A 18 -17.35 -6.65 -8.54
C PRO A 18 -17.41 -5.13 -8.63
N ARG A 19 -18.52 -4.62 -9.15
CA ARG A 19 -18.79 -3.18 -9.09
C ARG A 19 -18.82 -2.75 -7.63
N ALA A 20 -17.83 -1.98 -7.20
CA ALA A 20 -17.56 -1.65 -5.81
C ALA A 20 -16.99 -0.23 -5.67
N CYS A 21 -17.00 0.28 -4.45
CA CYS A 21 -16.31 1.52 -4.10
C CYS A 21 -15.58 1.38 -2.75
N GLY A 22 -14.59 2.23 -2.53
CA GLY A 22 -13.81 2.24 -1.31
C GLY A 22 -12.97 3.49 -1.15
N ILE A 23 -12.27 3.53 -0.02
CA ILE A 23 -11.44 4.66 0.39
C ILE A 23 -9.98 4.23 0.43
N LEU A 24 -9.10 5.10 -0.09
CA LEU A 24 -7.65 5.03 0.09
C LEU A 24 -7.29 5.82 1.34
N LEU A 25 -6.77 5.13 2.35
CA LEU A 25 -6.24 5.73 3.58
C LEU A 25 -5.20 4.80 4.21
N HIS A 26 -3.98 5.28 4.40
CA HIS A 26 -2.98 4.51 5.15
C HIS A 26 -3.24 4.61 6.66
N PRO A 27 -3.04 3.54 7.46
CA PRO A 27 -3.31 3.56 8.90
C PRO A 27 -2.56 4.65 9.67
N THR A 28 -1.37 5.08 9.22
CA THR A 28 -0.64 6.21 9.81
C THR A 28 -1.41 7.54 9.78
N SER A 29 -2.40 7.66 8.89
CA SER A 29 -3.25 8.84 8.75
C SER A 29 -4.49 8.84 9.66
N LEU A 30 -4.69 7.79 10.46
CA LEU A 30 -5.75 7.74 11.47
C LEU A 30 -5.43 8.72 12.61
N PRO A 31 -6.44 9.31 13.28
CA PRO A 31 -6.23 10.12 14.45
C PRO A 31 -5.69 9.29 15.63
N GLY A 32 -5.23 9.94 16.67
CA GLY A 32 -4.75 9.28 17.89
C GLY A 32 -3.62 10.04 18.57
N PRO A 33 -3.37 9.76 19.86
CA PRO A 33 -2.49 10.57 20.72
C PRO A 33 -0.99 10.31 20.52
N HIS A 34 -0.59 9.26 19.80
CA HIS A 34 0.80 8.80 19.75
C HIS A 34 1.62 9.36 18.57
N GLY A 35 1.17 10.45 17.96
CA GLY A 35 1.90 11.16 16.89
C GLY A 35 1.77 10.50 15.50
N VAL A 36 1.28 9.28 15.43
CA VAL A 36 1.00 8.54 14.19
C VAL A 36 -0.21 7.66 14.43
N GLY A 37 -1.02 7.44 13.40
CA GLY A 37 -2.16 6.53 13.47
C GLY A 37 -1.71 5.09 13.68
N ASP A 38 -2.57 4.28 14.31
CA ASP A 38 -2.28 2.88 14.63
C ASP A 38 -3.51 1.97 14.52
N LEU A 39 -3.33 0.68 14.83
CA LEU A 39 -4.35 -0.37 14.70
C LEU A 39 -5.31 -0.43 15.91
N GLY A 40 -5.37 0.64 16.69
CA GLY A 40 -6.24 0.77 17.84
C GLY A 40 -7.67 1.18 17.47
N ARG A 41 -8.37 1.75 18.46
CA ARG A 41 -9.78 2.12 18.39
C ARG A 41 -10.17 2.88 17.12
N GLU A 42 -9.32 3.80 16.67
CA GLU A 42 -9.66 4.66 15.52
C GLU A 42 -9.64 3.90 14.19
N ALA A 43 -8.85 2.82 14.09
CA ALA A 43 -8.90 1.93 12.94
C ALA A 43 -10.25 1.19 12.87
N TYR A 44 -10.78 0.73 13.99
CA TYR A 44 -12.11 0.09 14.06
C TYR A 44 -13.23 1.09 13.76
N ARG A 45 -13.17 2.32 14.30
CA ARG A 45 -14.11 3.40 13.97
C ARG A 45 -14.10 3.76 12.49
N PHE A 46 -12.93 3.74 11.86
CA PHE A 46 -12.83 3.95 10.42
C PHE A 46 -13.51 2.82 9.63
N VAL A 47 -13.37 1.57 10.04
CA VAL A 47 -14.10 0.43 9.43
C VAL A 47 -15.61 0.60 9.59
N ASP A 48 -16.08 1.03 10.76
CA ASP A 48 -17.51 1.33 10.99
C ASP A 48 -18.00 2.45 10.05
N PHE A 49 -17.21 3.52 9.87
CA PHE A 49 -17.52 4.58 8.91
C PHE A 49 -17.61 4.06 7.48
N LEU A 50 -16.68 3.20 7.05
CA LEU A 50 -16.71 2.59 5.71
C LEU A 50 -18.01 1.78 5.51
N ALA A 51 -18.37 0.94 6.46
CA ALA A 51 -19.59 0.14 6.40
C ALA A 51 -20.85 1.01 6.37
N ALA A 52 -20.92 2.02 7.25
CA ALA A 52 -22.04 2.96 7.32
C ALA A 52 -22.17 3.79 6.03
N SER A 53 -21.07 4.17 5.41
CA SER A 53 -21.02 4.96 4.17
C SER A 53 -21.15 4.13 2.88
N GLY A 54 -21.41 2.81 2.98
CA GLY A 54 -21.60 1.92 1.83
C GLY A 54 -20.32 1.66 1.03
N GLN A 55 -19.15 1.85 1.66
CA GLN A 55 -17.88 1.45 1.10
C GLN A 55 -17.63 -0.02 1.40
N THR A 56 -17.00 -0.74 0.48
CA THR A 56 -16.71 -2.17 0.62
C THR A 56 -15.21 -2.48 0.48
N LEU A 57 -14.40 -1.45 0.24
CA LEU A 57 -12.96 -1.55 0.09
C LEU A 57 -12.25 -0.50 0.95
N TRP A 58 -11.19 -0.93 1.61
CA TRP A 58 -10.20 -0.08 2.25
C TRP A 58 -8.85 -0.31 1.59
N GLN A 59 -8.34 0.67 0.84
CA GLN A 59 -7.00 0.59 0.30
C GLN A 59 -5.99 1.20 1.27
N VAL A 60 -4.93 0.44 1.56
CA VAL A 60 -3.77 0.87 2.34
C VAL A 60 -2.52 0.90 1.46
N LEU A 61 -1.51 1.68 1.88
CA LEU A 61 -0.18 1.68 1.29
C LEU A 61 0.65 0.52 1.89
N PRO A 62 1.89 0.25 1.43
CA PRO A 62 2.70 -0.82 1.98
C PRO A 62 2.81 -0.76 3.50
N LEU A 63 2.59 -1.89 4.18
CA LEU A 63 2.52 -1.99 5.64
C LEU A 63 3.87 -2.31 6.30
N GLY A 64 4.95 -2.30 5.54
CA GLY A 64 6.28 -2.64 6.01
C GLY A 64 6.92 -1.55 6.89
N PRO A 65 7.98 -1.92 7.65
CA PRO A 65 8.71 -0.98 8.50
C PRO A 65 9.44 0.04 7.63
N THR A 66 9.06 1.30 7.76
CA THR A 66 9.59 2.39 6.93
C THR A 66 11.06 2.66 7.22
N GLY A 67 11.81 2.93 6.15
CA GLY A 67 13.20 3.34 6.20
C GLY A 67 13.35 4.85 6.01
N TYR A 68 14.21 5.23 5.06
CA TYR A 68 14.51 6.62 4.76
C TYR A 68 13.27 7.43 4.34
N GLY A 69 13.12 8.61 4.92
CA GLY A 69 12.05 9.56 4.58
C GLY A 69 10.64 9.12 4.99
N ASN A 70 10.51 8.12 5.88
CA ASN A 70 9.23 7.56 6.33
C ASN A 70 8.36 7.00 5.19
N SER A 71 8.94 6.80 4.00
CA SER A 71 8.21 6.30 2.85
C SER A 71 7.81 4.83 3.03
N PRO A 72 6.53 4.49 2.88
CA PRO A 72 6.08 3.10 2.92
C PRO A 72 6.58 2.27 1.73
N TYR A 73 7.13 2.92 0.68
CA TYR A 73 7.73 2.24 -0.48
C TYR A 73 9.23 1.96 -0.31
N GLN A 74 9.85 2.43 0.78
CA GLN A 74 11.26 2.19 1.12
C GLN A 74 11.34 1.46 2.46
N CYS A 75 10.88 0.20 2.48
CA CYS A 75 10.81 -0.61 3.69
C CYS A 75 12.09 -1.41 3.93
N PHE A 76 12.40 -1.63 5.21
CA PHE A 76 13.48 -2.53 5.64
C PHE A 76 13.19 -4.01 5.39
N SER A 77 11.96 -4.37 5.02
CA SER A 77 11.57 -5.73 4.63
C SER A 77 10.29 -5.71 3.80
N ALA A 78 10.20 -6.66 2.85
CA ALA A 78 9.01 -6.95 2.07
C ALA A 78 7.98 -7.83 2.81
N PHE A 79 8.34 -8.35 3.99
CA PHE A 79 7.53 -9.30 4.77
C PHE A 79 7.14 -8.77 6.15
N ALA A 80 8.02 -8.00 6.78
CA ALA A 80 7.81 -7.49 8.14
C ALA A 80 6.77 -6.39 8.18
N GLY A 81 6.05 -6.29 9.31
CA GLY A 81 5.09 -5.23 9.57
C GLY A 81 5.70 -4.00 10.23
N ASN A 82 5.08 -2.84 10.01
CA ASN A 82 5.47 -1.58 10.62
C ASN A 82 5.02 -1.53 12.09
N THR A 83 5.95 -1.66 13.01
CA THR A 83 5.67 -1.66 14.45
C THR A 83 5.16 -0.32 14.98
N LEU A 84 5.32 0.78 14.24
CA LEU A 84 4.66 2.05 14.57
C LEU A 84 3.14 1.98 14.53
N LEU A 85 2.58 1.01 13.80
CA LEU A 85 1.14 0.78 13.74
C LEU A 85 0.59 0.00 14.93
N VAL A 86 1.42 -0.58 15.79
CA VAL A 86 0.95 -1.26 17.01
C VAL A 86 0.31 -0.24 17.95
N SER A 87 -0.93 -0.51 18.39
CA SER A 87 -1.63 0.31 19.37
C SER A 87 -1.19 -0.03 20.79
N PRO A 88 -0.69 0.95 21.56
CA PRO A 88 -0.37 0.76 22.97
C PRO A 88 -1.60 0.44 23.83
N GLU A 89 -2.76 1.00 23.54
CA GLU A 89 -4.01 0.73 24.27
C GLU A 89 -4.42 -0.74 24.19
N LEU A 90 -4.28 -1.36 23.03
CA LEU A 90 -4.54 -2.79 22.87
C LEU A 90 -3.53 -3.64 23.67
N LEU A 91 -2.30 -3.17 23.88
CA LEU A 91 -1.33 -3.84 24.75
C LEU A 91 -1.72 -3.71 26.22
N VAL A 92 -2.33 -2.60 26.64
CA VAL A 92 -2.92 -2.46 27.99
C VAL A 92 -4.07 -3.45 28.16
N GLU A 93 -4.96 -3.56 27.21
CA GLU A 93 -6.09 -4.52 27.24
C GLU A 93 -5.60 -5.98 27.31
N GLN A 94 -4.44 -6.27 26.72
CA GLN A 94 -3.80 -7.59 26.76
C GLN A 94 -3.00 -7.85 28.04
N GLY A 95 -2.86 -6.84 28.93
CA GLY A 95 -2.07 -6.91 30.16
C GLY A 95 -0.55 -6.90 29.91
N LEU A 96 -0.10 -6.47 28.73
CA LEU A 96 1.32 -6.34 28.36
C LEU A 96 1.88 -4.97 28.74
N LEU A 97 1.02 -3.96 28.95
CA LEU A 97 1.38 -2.64 29.49
C LEU A 97 0.47 -2.29 30.66
N ALA A 98 0.98 -1.52 31.61
CA ALA A 98 0.16 -0.90 32.63
C ALA A 98 -0.61 0.31 32.04
N PRO A 99 -1.86 0.61 32.48
CA PRO A 99 -2.58 1.80 32.04
C PRO A 99 -1.76 3.09 32.20
N GLY A 100 -1.02 3.21 33.30
CA GLY A 100 -0.18 4.38 33.60
C GLY A 100 0.97 4.60 32.60
N SER A 101 1.45 3.57 31.92
CA SER A 101 2.51 3.70 30.90
C SER A 101 2.04 4.50 29.68
N VAL A 102 0.75 4.47 29.36
CA VAL A 102 0.15 5.17 28.24
C VAL A 102 -0.44 6.51 28.66
N GLU A 103 -1.17 6.57 29.78
CA GLU A 103 -1.85 7.78 30.30
C GLU A 103 -0.90 8.92 30.66
N THR A 104 0.34 8.63 31.03
CA THR A 104 1.36 9.64 31.39
C THR A 104 1.95 10.36 30.18
N LEU A 105 1.72 9.85 28.97
CA LEU A 105 2.22 10.46 27.75
C LEU A 105 1.36 11.66 27.35
N SER A 106 1.99 12.83 27.19
CA SER A 106 1.30 13.98 26.60
C SER A 106 0.90 13.66 25.16
N PRO A 107 -0.34 13.95 24.74
CA PRO A 107 -0.75 13.80 23.34
C PRO A 107 0.17 14.58 22.39
N LEU A 108 0.49 14.00 21.25
CA LEU A 108 1.21 14.66 20.17
C LEU A 108 0.22 15.36 19.22
N THR A 109 0.75 16.25 18.39
CA THR A 109 -0.02 17.10 17.47
C THR A 109 -1.03 16.33 16.64
N GLU A 110 -2.25 16.84 16.52
CA GLU A 110 -3.28 16.35 15.61
C GLU A 110 -3.03 16.87 14.18
N GLY A 111 -3.63 16.18 13.20
CA GLY A 111 -3.62 16.58 11.78
C GLY A 111 -2.34 16.27 11.01
N GLN A 112 -1.23 16.00 11.70
CA GLN A 112 0.03 15.59 11.06
C GLN A 112 0.73 14.49 11.85
N ALA A 113 1.37 13.55 11.15
CA ALA A 113 2.21 12.52 11.75
C ALA A 113 3.56 13.14 12.18
N ASP A 114 3.90 12.92 13.44
CA ASP A 114 5.19 13.31 14.02
C ASP A 114 6.03 12.04 14.24
N TYR A 115 6.67 11.58 13.19
CA TYR A 115 7.50 10.38 13.22
C TYR A 115 8.71 10.53 14.16
N ALA A 116 9.25 11.74 14.32
CA ALA A 116 10.42 11.97 15.16
C ALA A 116 10.12 11.74 16.64
N GLU A 117 8.93 12.10 17.09
CA GLU A 117 8.48 11.87 18.46
C GLU A 117 7.75 10.52 18.63
N ALA A 118 6.99 10.08 17.62
CA ALA A 118 6.24 8.83 17.68
C ALA A 118 7.15 7.60 17.75
N PHE A 119 8.24 7.59 16.96
CA PHE A 119 9.13 6.44 16.90
C PHE A 119 9.77 6.12 18.26
N PRO A 120 10.50 7.02 18.94
CA PRO A 120 11.12 6.70 20.23
C PRO A 120 10.10 6.34 21.32
N ARG A 121 8.92 6.99 21.31
CA ARG A 121 7.85 6.69 22.27
C ARG A 121 7.30 5.28 22.10
N LYS A 122 6.91 4.92 20.87
CA LYS A 122 6.38 3.57 20.60
C LYS A 122 7.43 2.49 20.80
N GLU A 123 8.68 2.74 20.43
CA GLU A 123 9.78 1.81 20.70
C GLU A 123 9.97 1.55 22.20
N ALA A 124 9.88 2.59 23.05
CA ALA A 124 9.97 2.44 24.50
C ALA A 124 8.81 1.59 25.06
N LEU A 125 7.56 1.88 24.63
CA LEU A 125 6.38 1.10 25.05
C LEU A 125 6.44 -0.36 24.59
N LEU A 126 6.88 -0.60 23.34
CA LEU A 126 7.02 -1.96 22.83
C LEU A 126 8.11 -2.74 23.54
N LYS A 127 9.18 -2.07 23.97
CA LYS A 127 10.23 -2.67 24.79
C LYS A 127 9.69 -3.01 26.18
N GLU A 128 8.98 -2.10 26.85
CA GLU A 128 8.31 -2.35 28.14
C GLU A 128 7.34 -3.54 28.02
N ALA A 129 6.54 -3.60 26.95
CA ALA A 129 5.64 -4.73 26.72
C ALA A 129 6.38 -6.07 26.57
N PHE A 130 7.56 -6.07 25.94
CA PHE A 130 8.40 -7.27 25.84
C PHE A 130 8.98 -7.67 27.20
N GLU A 131 9.46 -6.71 28.00
CA GLU A 131 9.98 -6.94 29.35
C GLU A 131 8.88 -7.55 30.26
N ASN A 132 7.68 -6.96 30.25
CA ASN A 132 6.53 -7.47 31.01
C ASN A 132 6.09 -8.87 30.54
N PHE A 133 6.11 -9.11 29.20
CA PHE A 133 5.85 -10.44 28.66
C PHE A 133 6.83 -11.48 29.18
N ARG A 134 8.10 -11.17 29.23
CA ARG A 134 9.15 -12.09 29.77
C ARG A 134 9.02 -12.34 31.27
N GLU A 135 8.58 -11.35 32.03
CA GLU A 135 8.40 -11.49 33.48
C GLU A 135 7.16 -12.31 33.85
N THR A 136 6.07 -12.14 33.08
CA THR A 136 4.78 -12.73 33.44
C THR A 136 4.45 -14.00 32.65
N GLU A 137 5.08 -14.20 31.50
CA GLU A 137 4.86 -15.34 30.58
C GLU A 137 3.38 -15.73 30.43
N PRO A 138 2.48 -14.82 30.00
CA PRO A 138 1.05 -15.13 29.88
C PRO A 138 0.84 -16.29 28.90
N ALA A 139 0.32 -17.43 29.40
CA ALA A 139 0.31 -18.69 28.65
C ALA A 139 -0.28 -18.63 27.25
N LEU A 140 -1.37 -17.83 27.04
CA LEU A 140 -1.98 -17.67 25.73
C LEU A 140 -1.11 -16.85 24.78
N VAL A 141 -0.48 -15.78 25.27
CA VAL A 141 0.41 -14.93 24.45
C VAL A 141 1.66 -15.72 24.07
N SER A 142 2.25 -16.47 25.05
CA SER A 142 3.43 -17.30 24.82
C SER A 142 3.17 -18.37 23.77
N ALA A 143 2.05 -19.09 23.84
CA ALA A 143 1.70 -20.10 22.85
C ALA A 143 1.53 -19.51 21.44
N SER A 144 0.84 -18.36 21.32
CA SER A 144 0.64 -17.68 20.03
C SER A 144 1.94 -17.10 19.48
N PHE A 145 2.83 -16.62 20.33
CA PHE A 145 4.13 -16.13 19.91
C PHE A 145 5.04 -17.26 19.38
N GLU A 146 5.04 -18.44 20.03
CA GLU A 146 5.78 -19.61 19.53
C GLU A 146 5.23 -20.10 18.18
N GLU A 147 3.91 -20.13 18.02
CA GLU A 147 3.27 -20.46 16.74
C GLU A 147 3.67 -19.45 15.65
N PHE A 148 3.64 -18.14 15.96
CA PHE A 148 4.07 -17.07 15.06
C PHE A 148 5.54 -17.25 14.64
N LYS A 149 6.45 -17.49 15.58
CA LYS A 149 7.87 -17.73 15.27
C LYS A 149 8.07 -18.90 14.33
N THR A 150 7.34 -19.99 14.56
CA THR A 150 7.44 -21.20 13.74
C THR A 150 6.89 -20.98 12.32
N SER A 151 5.73 -20.36 12.20
CA SER A 151 5.06 -20.15 10.92
C SER A 151 5.73 -19.09 10.03
N HIS A 152 6.51 -18.17 10.63
CA HIS A 152 7.17 -17.07 9.91
C HIS A 152 8.71 -17.19 9.89
N ALA A 153 9.27 -18.31 10.33
CA ALA A 153 10.72 -18.50 10.45
C ALA A 153 11.49 -18.20 9.17
N ALA A 154 10.89 -18.44 7.99
CA ALA A 154 11.51 -18.28 6.68
C ALA A 154 12.04 -16.85 6.38
N TRP A 155 11.40 -15.84 6.97
CA TRP A 155 11.83 -14.44 6.84
C TRP A 155 12.14 -13.79 8.18
N LEU A 156 11.45 -14.19 9.24
CA LEU A 156 11.48 -13.55 10.55
C LEU A 156 12.86 -13.65 11.22
N ASP A 157 13.55 -14.80 11.08
CA ASP A 157 14.87 -15.03 11.68
C ASP A 157 15.93 -14.11 11.09
N ASP A 158 15.95 -13.98 9.76
CA ASP A 158 16.88 -13.09 9.06
C ASP A 158 16.53 -11.60 9.30
N TYR A 159 15.23 -11.25 9.29
CA TYR A 159 14.80 -9.89 9.61
C TYR A 159 15.16 -9.47 11.04
N ALA A 160 14.93 -10.33 12.02
CA ALA A 160 15.22 -10.02 13.41
C ALA A 160 16.73 -9.84 13.65
N LEU A 161 17.55 -10.71 13.05
CA LEU A 161 19.00 -10.55 13.10
C LEU A 161 19.45 -9.26 12.39
N TYR A 162 18.93 -8.98 11.18
CA TYR A 162 19.22 -7.76 10.44
C TYR A 162 18.91 -6.49 11.26
N ARG A 163 17.72 -6.41 11.86
CA ARG A 163 17.32 -5.25 12.68
C ARG A 163 18.16 -5.10 13.94
N SER A 164 18.53 -6.22 14.58
CA SER A 164 19.40 -6.20 15.75
C SER A 164 20.83 -5.74 15.40
N LEU A 165 21.35 -6.17 14.26
CA LEU A 165 22.64 -5.73 13.75
C LEU A 165 22.64 -4.24 13.36
N LYS A 166 21.55 -3.74 12.73
CA LYS A 166 21.40 -2.32 12.40
C LYS A 166 21.40 -1.44 13.66
N ARG A 167 20.59 -1.83 14.67
CA ARG A 167 20.53 -1.11 15.95
C ARG A 167 21.89 -1.06 16.65
N GLU A 168 22.65 -2.16 16.66
CA GLU A 168 23.99 -2.22 17.22
C GLU A 168 24.98 -1.30 16.50
N ARG A 169 24.71 -0.93 15.22
CA ARG A 169 25.56 -0.11 14.35
C ARG A 169 24.94 1.24 14.02
N ASP A 170 24.19 1.82 14.94
CA ASP A 170 23.60 3.14 14.80
C ASP A 170 22.81 3.32 13.48
N GLU A 171 22.07 2.30 13.08
CA GLU A 171 21.26 2.25 11.84
C GLU A 171 22.09 2.35 10.54
N ALA A 172 23.40 2.11 10.58
CA ALA A 172 24.24 2.08 9.39
C ALA A 172 23.72 1.08 8.34
N SER A 173 23.91 1.41 7.05
CA SER A 173 23.56 0.48 5.96
C SER A 173 24.31 -0.84 6.09
N TRP A 174 23.65 -1.95 5.77
CA TRP A 174 24.29 -3.27 5.86
C TRP A 174 25.53 -3.41 4.96
N THR A 175 25.64 -2.63 3.89
CA THR A 175 26.80 -2.60 3.01
C THR A 175 28.04 -1.99 3.68
N ASP A 176 27.85 -1.24 4.76
CA ASP A 176 28.91 -0.61 5.53
C ASP A 176 29.34 -1.41 6.78
N TRP A 177 28.72 -2.59 6.99
CA TRP A 177 29.06 -3.50 8.08
C TRP A 177 30.40 -4.21 7.82
N GLU A 178 30.89 -4.95 8.81
CA GLU A 178 32.07 -5.79 8.69
C GLU A 178 31.88 -6.84 7.59
N GLN A 179 32.89 -7.02 6.76
CA GLN A 179 32.83 -7.89 5.57
C GLN A 179 32.28 -9.30 5.84
N PRO A 180 32.59 -9.98 6.99
CA PRO A 180 31.98 -11.28 7.29
C PRO A 180 30.45 -11.24 7.44
N LEU A 181 29.88 -10.12 7.92
CA LEU A 181 28.42 -9.92 8.03
C LEU A 181 27.79 -9.51 6.69
N VAL A 182 28.48 -8.66 5.91
CA VAL A 182 28.05 -8.31 4.54
C VAL A 182 27.96 -9.57 3.67
N ARG A 183 28.96 -10.46 3.78
CA ARG A 183 29.04 -11.72 3.02
C ARG A 183 28.27 -12.88 3.67
N ARG A 184 27.56 -12.62 4.75
CA ARG A 184 26.77 -13.61 5.49
C ARG A 184 27.59 -14.87 5.87
N ASN A 185 28.83 -14.67 6.32
CA ASN A 185 29.67 -15.77 6.80
C ASN A 185 28.99 -16.47 8.00
N THR A 186 28.81 -17.79 7.91
CA THR A 186 28.06 -18.57 8.91
C THR A 186 28.58 -18.37 10.33
N ALA A 187 29.89 -18.42 10.54
CA ALA A 187 30.47 -18.24 11.88
C ALA A 187 30.21 -16.83 12.45
N ALA A 188 30.30 -15.77 11.61
CA ALA A 188 30.00 -14.41 12.02
C ALA A 188 28.50 -14.22 12.33
N LEU A 189 27.62 -14.86 11.57
CA LEU A 189 26.18 -14.84 11.84
C LEU A 189 25.84 -15.59 13.14
N ASP A 190 26.47 -16.75 13.40
CA ASP A 190 26.22 -17.54 14.61
C ASP A 190 26.72 -16.80 15.86
N GLU A 191 27.89 -16.15 15.79
CA GLU A 191 28.39 -15.26 16.84
C GLU A 191 27.42 -14.10 17.10
N ALA A 192 26.95 -13.45 16.04
CA ALA A 192 25.99 -12.36 16.16
C ALA A 192 24.64 -12.83 16.78
N ARG A 193 24.11 -13.98 16.36
CA ARG A 193 22.89 -14.58 16.93
C ARG A 193 23.06 -14.88 18.42
N ALA A 194 24.19 -15.43 18.82
CA ALA A 194 24.44 -15.73 20.22
C ALA A 194 24.53 -14.45 21.07
N ARG A 195 25.25 -13.44 20.57
CA ARG A 195 25.47 -12.16 21.26
C ARG A 195 24.22 -11.29 21.34
N LEU A 196 23.37 -11.30 20.29
CA LEU A 196 22.17 -10.46 20.17
C LEU A 196 20.87 -11.23 20.43
N SER A 197 20.93 -12.39 21.08
CA SER A 197 19.79 -13.30 21.24
C SER A 197 18.56 -12.63 21.85
N GLU A 198 18.74 -11.76 22.85
CA GLU A 198 17.65 -11.03 23.50
C GLU A 198 17.03 -9.97 22.58
N GLN A 199 17.86 -9.21 21.88
CA GLN A 199 17.39 -8.21 20.91
C GLN A 199 16.66 -8.85 19.72
N ILE A 200 17.11 -10.00 19.26
CA ILE A 200 16.46 -10.78 18.21
C ILE A 200 15.06 -11.22 18.68
N GLU A 201 14.94 -11.71 19.91
CA GLU A 201 13.66 -12.13 20.47
C GLU A 201 12.72 -10.93 20.69
N GLU A 202 13.23 -9.78 21.11
CA GLU A 202 12.48 -8.52 21.20
C GLU A 202 11.92 -8.11 19.83
N VAL A 203 12.74 -8.15 18.77
CA VAL A 203 12.28 -7.82 17.40
C VAL A 203 11.20 -8.79 16.93
N LYS A 204 11.37 -10.09 17.16
CA LYS A 204 10.35 -11.10 16.83
C LYS A 204 9.04 -10.86 17.58
N PHE A 205 9.11 -10.52 18.86
CA PHE A 205 7.93 -10.21 19.65
C PHE A 205 7.19 -8.96 19.14
N LYS A 206 7.91 -7.90 18.79
CA LYS A 206 7.31 -6.70 18.20
C LYS A 206 6.61 -7.01 16.86
N GLN A 207 7.19 -7.88 16.03
CA GLN A 207 6.52 -8.35 14.82
C GLN A 207 5.26 -9.15 15.14
N PHE A 208 5.32 -10.06 16.12
CA PHE A 208 4.14 -10.78 16.59
C PHE A 208 3.01 -9.83 17.01
N LEU A 209 3.30 -8.77 17.77
CA LEU A 209 2.29 -7.79 18.17
C LEU A 209 1.62 -7.10 16.98
N PHE A 210 2.40 -6.71 15.98
CA PHE A 210 1.83 -6.14 14.74
C PHE A 210 0.90 -7.14 14.03
N PHE A 211 1.35 -8.36 13.81
CA PHE A 211 0.57 -9.37 13.10
C PHE A 211 -0.69 -9.79 13.87
N ASP A 212 -0.64 -9.89 15.19
CA ASP A 212 -1.81 -10.18 16.04
C ASP A 212 -2.85 -9.05 15.94
N GLN A 213 -2.45 -7.79 16.08
CA GLN A 213 -3.36 -6.65 16.00
C GLN A 213 -3.92 -6.48 14.58
N TRP A 214 -3.10 -6.65 13.54
CA TRP A 214 -3.54 -6.60 12.16
C TRP A 214 -4.55 -7.71 11.83
N ALA A 215 -4.30 -8.94 12.27
CA ALA A 215 -5.21 -10.06 12.06
C ALA A 215 -6.58 -9.83 12.71
N ARG A 216 -6.62 -9.22 13.90
CA ARG A 216 -7.88 -8.83 14.57
C ARG A 216 -8.64 -7.76 13.80
N LEU A 217 -7.95 -6.71 13.36
CA LEU A 217 -8.54 -5.65 12.55
C LEU A 217 -9.06 -6.20 11.22
N ARG A 218 -8.30 -7.07 10.54
CA ARG A 218 -8.72 -7.71 9.30
C ARG A 218 -9.97 -8.57 9.50
N ALA A 219 -10.03 -9.36 10.57
CA ALA A 219 -11.22 -10.15 10.90
C ALA A 219 -12.44 -9.24 11.17
N TYR A 220 -12.22 -8.07 11.77
CA TYR A 220 -13.28 -7.08 11.96
C TYR A 220 -13.76 -6.51 10.62
N CYS A 221 -12.83 -6.13 9.71
CA CYS A 221 -13.17 -5.70 8.36
C CYS A 221 -14.02 -6.74 7.62
N GLU A 222 -13.61 -8.02 7.65
CA GLU A 222 -14.36 -9.13 7.04
C GLU A 222 -15.77 -9.23 7.63
N GLY A 223 -15.93 -9.13 8.96
CA GLY A 223 -17.22 -9.12 9.65
C GLY A 223 -18.13 -7.96 9.25
N GLN A 224 -17.56 -6.83 8.84
CA GLN A 224 -18.29 -5.65 8.34
C GLN A 224 -18.46 -5.66 6.81
N GLY A 225 -17.99 -6.69 6.11
CA GLY A 225 -18.05 -6.78 4.65
C GLY A 225 -17.05 -5.88 3.91
N ILE A 226 -16.01 -5.43 4.59
CA ILE A 226 -14.93 -4.60 4.04
C ILE A 226 -13.76 -5.50 3.65
N ARG A 227 -13.29 -5.38 2.41
CA ARG A 227 -12.07 -6.03 1.92
C ARG A 227 -10.91 -5.03 1.91
N ILE A 228 -9.74 -5.51 2.27
CA ILE A 228 -8.52 -4.68 2.30
C ILE A 228 -7.77 -4.84 0.97
N VAL A 229 -7.43 -3.70 0.35
CA VAL A 229 -6.54 -3.62 -0.81
C VAL A 229 -5.18 -3.17 -0.30
N GLY A 230 -4.19 -4.07 -0.36
CA GLY A 230 -2.80 -3.76 -0.03
C GLY A 230 -2.00 -3.31 -1.23
N ASP A 231 -0.75 -2.94 -1.00
CA ASP A 231 0.15 -2.41 -2.02
C ASP A 231 1.53 -3.08 -1.93
N ILE A 232 2.07 -3.49 -3.07
CA ILE A 232 3.41 -4.07 -3.20
C ILE A 232 4.23 -3.24 -4.19
N PRO A 233 5.30 -2.55 -3.75
CA PRO A 233 6.27 -2.00 -4.68
C PRO A 233 7.00 -3.14 -5.42
N ILE A 234 7.19 -3.00 -6.74
CA ILE A 234 7.91 -4.04 -7.50
C ILE A 234 9.31 -4.27 -6.94
N PHE A 235 10.07 -3.22 -6.65
CA PHE A 235 11.42 -3.34 -6.12
C PHE A 235 11.45 -3.18 -4.60
N VAL A 236 12.51 -3.71 -3.97
CA VAL A 236 12.77 -3.57 -2.54
C VAL A 236 13.89 -2.55 -2.30
N ALA A 237 13.96 -1.99 -1.10
CA ALA A 237 15.05 -1.09 -0.75
C ALA A 237 16.38 -1.81 -0.70
N GLN A 238 17.48 -1.15 -1.13
CA GLN A 238 18.84 -1.68 -1.03
C GLN A 238 19.19 -2.00 0.43
N ASP A 239 18.86 -1.10 1.34
CA ASP A 239 19.06 -1.29 2.77
C ASP A 239 17.85 -2.00 3.39
N SER A 240 17.71 -3.29 3.06
CA SER A 240 16.63 -4.16 3.56
C SER A 240 17.14 -5.54 3.94
N ALA A 241 16.41 -6.20 4.82
CA ALA A 241 16.66 -7.59 5.19
C ALA A 241 16.58 -8.53 3.99
N ASP A 242 15.70 -8.24 3.01
CA ASP A 242 15.51 -9.05 1.81
C ASP A 242 16.78 -9.11 0.97
N VAL A 243 17.38 -7.96 0.68
CA VAL A 243 18.61 -7.88 -0.12
C VAL A 243 19.79 -8.47 0.64
N TRP A 244 19.92 -8.18 1.94
CA TRP A 244 20.98 -8.74 2.77
C TRP A 244 20.85 -10.26 2.94
N ALA A 245 19.60 -10.79 3.13
CA ALA A 245 19.36 -12.20 3.34
C ALA A 245 19.51 -13.05 2.07
N ARG A 246 19.20 -12.47 0.90
CA ARG A 246 19.16 -13.16 -0.39
C ARG A 246 19.95 -12.40 -1.46
N PRO A 247 21.26 -12.08 -1.22
CA PRO A 247 22.04 -11.25 -2.13
C PRO A 247 22.20 -11.87 -3.53
N ASP A 248 22.11 -13.20 -3.66
CA ASP A 248 22.15 -13.96 -4.91
C ASP A 248 20.93 -13.74 -5.82
N GLN A 249 19.84 -13.16 -5.28
CA GLN A 249 18.63 -12.86 -6.05
C GLN A 249 18.64 -11.45 -6.66
N PHE A 250 19.68 -10.68 -6.44
CA PHE A 250 19.81 -9.31 -6.89
C PHE A 250 21.11 -9.08 -7.64
N LYS A 251 21.13 -8.14 -8.58
CA LYS A 251 22.32 -7.74 -9.34
C LYS A 251 23.25 -6.89 -8.48
N LEU A 252 24.00 -7.53 -7.59
CA LEU A 252 24.93 -6.89 -6.67
C LEU A 252 26.38 -7.11 -7.09
N ARG A 253 27.27 -6.25 -6.60
CA ARG A 253 28.72 -6.43 -6.61
C ARG A 253 29.17 -7.17 -5.36
N GLU A 254 30.44 -7.57 -5.31
CA GLU A 254 31.00 -8.29 -4.15
C GLU A 254 30.96 -7.50 -2.83
N ASP A 255 30.89 -6.17 -2.91
CA ASP A 255 30.74 -5.28 -1.75
C ASP A 255 29.28 -5.12 -1.28
N GLY A 256 28.35 -5.84 -1.88
CA GLY A 256 26.92 -5.78 -1.58
C GLY A 256 26.19 -4.59 -2.23
N LYS A 257 26.89 -3.68 -2.88
CA LYS A 257 26.27 -2.53 -3.55
C LYS A 257 25.69 -2.93 -4.91
N PRO A 258 24.61 -2.31 -5.36
CA PRO A 258 24.01 -2.63 -6.66
C PRO A 258 25.00 -2.39 -7.81
N SER A 259 25.11 -3.35 -8.72
CA SER A 259 25.83 -3.14 -10.00
C SER A 259 25.00 -2.30 -10.95
N VAL A 260 23.68 -2.43 -10.86
CA VAL A 260 22.65 -1.66 -11.58
C VAL A 260 21.47 -1.40 -10.67
N VAL A 261 20.76 -0.31 -10.92
CA VAL A 261 19.61 0.13 -10.11
C VAL A 261 18.39 0.42 -10.97
N ALA A 262 17.23 0.40 -10.32
CA ALA A 262 15.96 0.75 -10.94
C ALA A 262 15.81 2.27 -11.13
N GLY A 263 15.09 2.64 -12.17
CA GLY A 263 14.70 4.00 -12.44
C GLY A 263 13.62 4.10 -13.52
N VAL A 264 13.38 5.31 -13.98
CA VAL A 264 12.50 5.63 -15.11
C VAL A 264 13.28 6.52 -16.09
N PRO A 265 13.17 6.30 -17.40
CA PRO A 265 13.90 7.10 -18.38
C PRO A 265 13.48 8.58 -18.34
N PRO A 266 14.31 9.48 -18.88
CA PRO A 266 13.91 10.84 -19.17
C PRO A 266 12.59 10.90 -19.94
N ASP A 267 11.69 11.75 -19.49
CA ASP A 267 10.39 11.96 -20.09
C ASP A 267 10.02 13.47 -20.13
N TYR A 268 8.78 13.75 -20.48
CA TYR A 268 8.28 15.13 -20.51
C TYR A 268 8.24 15.80 -19.12
N PHE A 269 8.15 15.00 -18.05
CA PHE A 269 8.06 15.48 -16.66
C PHE A 269 9.42 15.60 -15.97
N SER A 270 10.41 14.78 -16.38
CA SER A 270 11.76 14.79 -15.83
C SER A 270 12.80 14.65 -16.93
N LYS A 271 13.62 15.71 -17.13
CA LYS A 271 14.69 15.72 -18.13
C LYS A 271 15.80 14.70 -17.84
N THR A 272 16.00 14.35 -16.58
CA THR A 272 17.02 13.40 -16.11
C THR A 272 16.45 12.02 -15.79
N GLY A 273 15.14 11.82 -15.97
CA GLY A 273 14.42 10.66 -15.51
C GLY A 273 14.29 10.63 -13.99
N GLN A 274 13.91 9.47 -13.45
CA GLN A 274 13.85 9.24 -12.00
C GLN A 274 14.82 8.12 -11.64
N LEU A 275 15.76 8.40 -10.77
CA LEU A 275 16.68 7.41 -10.23
C LEU A 275 16.14 6.93 -8.88
N TRP A 276 15.62 5.71 -8.82
CA TRP A 276 15.02 5.16 -7.59
C TRP A 276 16.04 4.51 -6.66
N GLY A 277 17.13 3.98 -7.24
CA GLY A 277 18.24 3.41 -6.47
C GLY A 277 18.00 2.01 -5.92
N ASN A 278 16.82 1.42 -6.11
CA ASN A 278 16.52 0.05 -5.72
C ASN A 278 17.38 -0.94 -6.54
N PRO A 279 17.93 -2.02 -5.93
CA PRO A 279 18.62 -3.06 -6.65
C PRO A 279 17.65 -3.80 -7.59
N LEU A 280 18.16 -4.21 -8.73
CA LEU A 280 17.38 -5.00 -9.70
C LEU A 280 17.54 -6.49 -9.41
N TYR A 281 16.47 -7.24 -9.69
CA TYR A 281 16.47 -8.69 -9.54
C TYR A 281 17.38 -9.38 -10.54
N ASP A 282 18.07 -10.43 -10.13
CA ASP A 282 18.67 -11.43 -11.02
C ASP A 282 17.56 -12.42 -11.43
N TRP A 283 16.86 -12.08 -12.50
CA TRP A 283 15.73 -12.87 -12.97
C TRP A 283 16.11 -14.28 -13.43
N ASP A 284 17.35 -14.48 -13.89
CA ASP A 284 17.82 -15.80 -14.31
C ASP A 284 18.00 -16.69 -13.08
N ARG A 285 18.58 -16.15 -12.02
CA ARG A 285 18.69 -16.84 -10.73
C ARG A 285 17.33 -17.14 -10.10
N MET A 286 16.42 -16.17 -10.13
CA MET A 286 15.05 -16.40 -9.62
C MET A 286 14.27 -17.44 -10.43
N ARG A 287 14.52 -17.55 -11.74
CA ARG A 287 13.91 -18.58 -12.60
C ARG A 287 14.38 -19.97 -12.23
N GLU A 288 15.66 -20.15 -11.85
CA GLU A 288 16.24 -21.44 -11.45
C GLU A 288 15.55 -22.05 -10.23
N ASP A 289 15.06 -21.21 -9.29
CA ASP A 289 14.32 -21.65 -8.10
C ASP A 289 12.78 -21.57 -8.26
N GLY A 290 12.28 -21.35 -9.49
CA GLY A 290 10.85 -21.24 -9.77
C GLY A 290 10.21 -19.98 -9.25
N PHE A 291 10.98 -18.90 -9.06
CA PHE A 291 10.54 -17.61 -8.47
C PHE A 291 10.05 -17.73 -7.03
N GLY A 292 10.64 -18.62 -6.24
CA GLY A 292 10.20 -18.96 -4.89
C GLY A 292 10.05 -17.75 -3.97
N TRP A 293 10.97 -16.78 -4.03
CA TRP A 293 10.88 -15.56 -3.24
C TRP A 293 9.62 -14.71 -3.59
N TRP A 294 9.30 -14.58 -4.88
CA TRP A 294 8.10 -13.86 -5.32
C TRP A 294 6.81 -14.58 -4.95
N VAL A 295 6.79 -15.91 -5.07
CA VAL A 295 5.65 -16.74 -4.62
C VAL A 295 5.40 -16.50 -3.13
N GLU A 296 6.46 -16.52 -2.32
CA GLU A 296 6.35 -16.29 -0.87
C GLU A 296 5.93 -14.86 -0.55
N ARG A 297 6.44 -13.86 -1.27
CA ARG A 297 6.06 -12.46 -1.11
C ARG A 297 4.56 -12.24 -1.36
N VAL A 298 4.03 -12.80 -2.45
CA VAL A 298 2.59 -12.70 -2.76
C VAL A 298 1.76 -13.49 -1.76
N ARG A 299 2.20 -14.69 -1.36
CA ARG A 299 1.54 -15.49 -0.31
C ARG A 299 1.45 -14.74 1.01
N SER A 300 2.56 -14.17 1.47
CA SER A 300 2.62 -13.37 2.69
C SER A 300 1.70 -12.15 2.62
N MET A 301 1.69 -11.42 1.50
CA MET A 301 0.78 -10.29 1.33
C MET A 301 -0.69 -10.73 1.34
N LEU A 302 -1.07 -11.84 0.69
CA LEU A 302 -2.44 -12.36 0.72
C LEU A 302 -2.87 -12.84 2.11
N SER A 303 -1.94 -13.11 3.03
CA SER A 303 -2.27 -13.35 4.43
C SER A 303 -2.67 -12.07 5.17
N LEU A 304 -2.24 -10.90 4.69
CA LEU A 304 -2.54 -9.60 5.26
C LEU A 304 -3.74 -8.90 4.61
N VAL A 305 -3.95 -9.09 3.30
CA VAL A 305 -4.95 -8.34 2.53
C VAL A 305 -5.77 -9.25 1.59
N ASP A 306 -6.86 -8.74 1.06
CA ASP A 306 -7.77 -9.50 0.18
C ASP A 306 -7.50 -9.25 -1.31
N VAL A 307 -6.89 -8.11 -1.63
CA VAL A 307 -6.52 -7.69 -2.98
C VAL A 307 -5.15 -7.03 -2.92
N ILE A 308 -4.30 -7.28 -3.90
CA ILE A 308 -2.96 -6.68 -4.00
C ILE A 308 -2.93 -5.69 -5.16
N ARG A 309 -2.60 -4.43 -4.91
CA ARG A 309 -2.11 -3.52 -5.95
C ARG A 309 -0.61 -3.74 -6.12
N ILE A 310 -0.18 -3.98 -7.33
CA ILE A 310 1.25 -4.03 -7.65
C ILE A 310 1.65 -2.70 -8.27
N ASP A 311 2.52 -1.99 -7.56
CA ASP A 311 3.08 -0.73 -8.00
C ASP A 311 4.10 -0.94 -9.12
N HIS A 312 4.10 -0.05 -10.12
CA HIS A 312 4.97 -0.09 -11.30
C HIS A 312 4.91 -1.44 -12.05
N PHE A 313 3.71 -1.94 -12.33
CA PHE A 313 3.49 -3.24 -12.98
C PHE A 313 4.25 -3.40 -14.30
N ARG A 314 4.48 -2.31 -15.05
CA ARG A 314 5.25 -2.35 -16.29
C ARG A 314 6.64 -2.97 -16.14
N GLY A 315 7.24 -2.89 -14.94
CA GLY A 315 8.55 -3.46 -14.64
C GLY A 315 8.62 -4.98 -14.81
N PHE A 316 7.46 -5.68 -14.83
CA PHE A 316 7.40 -7.11 -15.12
C PHE A 316 7.37 -7.44 -16.63
N ALA A 317 7.11 -6.48 -17.50
CA ALA A 317 7.31 -6.62 -18.93
C ALA A 317 8.73 -6.17 -19.30
N ALA A 318 9.09 -4.94 -18.92
CA ALA A 318 10.43 -4.40 -19.07
C ALA A 318 10.67 -3.30 -18.03
N TYR A 319 11.87 -3.24 -17.49
CA TYR A 319 12.32 -2.26 -16.52
C TYR A 319 13.47 -1.40 -17.05
N TRP A 320 13.61 -0.19 -16.51
CA TRP A 320 14.70 0.71 -16.84
C TRP A 320 15.89 0.45 -15.91
N GLU A 321 16.96 -0.11 -16.48
CA GLU A 321 18.19 -0.46 -15.78
C GLU A 321 19.21 0.67 -15.94
N VAL A 322 19.64 1.23 -14.80
CA VAL A 322 20.63 2.31 -14.75
C VAL A 322 21.92 1.77 -14.11
N PRO A 323 23.13 2.08 -14.63
CA PRO A 323 24.38 1.68 -14.00
C PRO A 323 24.45 2.15 -12.55
N GLY A 324 24.89 1.26 -11.64
CA GLY A 324 25.05 1.60 -10.22
C GLY A 324 26.10 2.68 -10.01
N GLY A 325 25.72 3.76 -9.30
CA GLY A 325 26.57 4.92 -9.06
C GLY A 325 26.38 6.08 -10.04
N ASP A 326 25.51 5.95 -11.05
CA ASP A 326 25.13 7.07 -11.90
C ASP A 326 24.31 8.09 -11.10
N PRO A 327 24.49 9.39 -11.32
CA PRO A 327 23.77 10.43 -10.58
C PRO A 327 22.35 10.68 -11.11
N THR A 328 22.02 10.20 -12.32
CA THR A 328 20.73 10.39 -13.00
C THR A 328 20.32 9.12 -13.73
N ALA A 329 19.08 9.05 -14.18
CA ALA A 329 18.57 7.91 -14.94
C ALA A 329 18.79 8.01 -16.47
N GLU A 330 19.54 9.00 -16.96
CA GLU A 330 19.72 9.27 -18.39
C GLU A 330 20.44 8.15 -19.15
N ARG A 331 21.43 7.49 -18.52
CA ARG A 331 22.25 6.44 -19.15
C ARG A 331 21.70 5.04 -18.94
N GLY A 332 20.40 4.92 -18.73
CA GLY A 332 19.77 3.62 -18.58
C GLY A 332 19.47 2.93 -19.91
N ARG A 333 18.93 1.71 -19.79
CA ARG A 333 18.40 0.92 -20.92
C ARG A 333 17.18 0.11 -20.51
N TRP A 334 16.31 -0.18 -21.46
CA TRP A 334 15.22 -1.12 -21.25
C TRP A 334 15.72 -2.56 -21.25
N VAL A 335 15.33 -3.32 -20.22
CA VAL A 335 15.64 -4.74 -20.07
C VAL A 335 14.33 -5.50 -19.90
N MET A 336 14.16 -6.57 -20.68
CA MET A 336 12.96 -7.41 -20.58
C MET A 336 12.95 -8.20 -19.27
N ALA A 337 11.78 -8.30 -18.65
CA ALA A 337 11.56 -9.12 -17.46
C ALA A 337 10.74 -10.39 -17.81
N PRO A 338 10.89 -11.48 -17.05
CA PRO A 338 10.17 -12.74 -17.29
C PRO A 338 8.76 -12.74 -16.65
N GLY A 339 8.01 -11.63 -16.75
CA GLY A 339 6.73 -11.47 -16.04
C GLY A 339 5.71 -12.56 -16.34
N ARG A 340 5.64 -13.06 -17.59
CA ARG A 340 4.74 -14.16 -17.93
C ARG A 340 5.09 -15.45 -17.17
N GLU A 341 6.37 -15.79 -17.11
CA GLU A 341 6.85 -16.97 -16.38
C GLU A 341 6.61 -16.81 -14.88
N LEU A 342 6.93 -15.65 -14.34
CA LEU A 342 6.71 -15.29 -12.95
C LEU A 342 5.23 -15.45 -12.54
N PHE A 343 4.30 -14.78 -13.24
CA PHE A 343 2.87 -14.85 -12.87
C PHE A 343 2.26 -16.22 -13.11
N ARG A 344 2.75 -17.00 -14.08
CA ARG A 344 2.36 -18.40 -14.23
C ARG A 344 2.83 -19.25 -13.06
N SER A 345 4.07 -19.06 -12.57
CA SER A 345 4.57 -19.74 -11.39
C SER A 345 3.76 -19.38 -10.15
N ILE A 346 3.52 -18.08 -9.88
CA ILE A 346 2.70 -17.64 -8.75
C ILE A 346 1.28 -18.21 -8.84
N LYS A 347 0.65 -18.16 -10.02
CA LYS A 347 -0.70 -18.71 -10.22
C LYS A 347 -0.75 -20.24 -10.06
N SER A 348 0.29 -20.94 -10.44
CA SER A 348 0.40 -22.40 -10.24
C SER A 348 0.39 -22.77 -8.76
N GLU A 349 1.09 -21.99 -7.93
CA GLU A 349 1.25 -22.22 -6.49
C GLU A 349 0.09 -21.68 -5.64
N LEU A 350 -0.46 -20.52 -6.02
CA LEU A 350 -1.44 -19.81 -5.20
C LEU A 350 -2.87 -19.81 -5.77
N GLY A 351 -3.06 -20.26 -7.00
CA GLY A 351 -4.36 -20.21 -7.68
C GLY A 351 -4.65 -18.88 -8.35
N GLU A 352 -5.92 -18.46 -8.38
CA GLU A 352 -6.30 -17.17 -8.96
C GLU A 352 -5.77 -16.01 -8.11
N LEU A 353 -5.25 -14.98 -8.79
CA LEU A 353 -4.55 -13.86 -8.15
C LEU A 353 -5.43 -12.60 -8.13
N PRO A 354 -5.84 -12.12 -6.95
CA PRO A 354 -6.58 -10.85 -6.81
C PRO A 354 -5.62 -9.65 -6.91
N ILE A 355 -5.11 -9.41 -8.12
CA ILE A 355 -4.08 -8.39 -8.38
C ILE A 355 -4.67 -7.24 -9.21
N ILE A 356 -4.39 -6.01 -8.79
CA ILE A 356 -4.56 -4.76 -9.55
C ILE A 356 -3.19 -4.38 -10.11
N ALA A 357 -3.09 -4.18 -11.42
CA ALA A 357 -1.86 -3.74 -12.06
C ALA A 357 -1.82 -2.21 -12.15
N GLU A 358 -0.84 -1.57 -11.50
CA GLU A 358 -0.58 -0.15 -11.74
C GLU A 358 0.09 0.01 -13.12
N ASP A 359 -0.71 0.42 -14.10
CA ASP A 359 -0.35 0.62 -15.50
C ASP A 359 -0.43 2.11 -15.90
N LEU A 360 0.11 2.97 -15.04
CA LEU A 360 0.16 4.42 -15.26
C LEU A 360 1.43 4.82 -16.03
N GLY A 361 1.43 6.02 -16.60
CA GLY A 361 2.56 6.56 -17.35
C GLY A 361 2.69 6.03 -18.77
N PHE A 362 3.93 5.80 -19.22
CA PHE A 362 4.21 5.31 -20.59
C PHE A 362 4.03 3.79 -20.67
N ILE A 363 2.88 3.36 -21.18
CA ILE A 363 2.50 1.95 -21.28
C ILE A 363 2.58 1.48 -22.73
N THR A 364 3.37 0.43 -22.94
CA THR A 364 3.60 -0.23 -24.23
C THR A 364 2.68 -1.44 -24.41
N PRO A 365 2.46 -1.94 -25.64
CA PRO A 365 1.55 -3.07 -25.89
C PRO A 365 1.88 -4.35 -25.11
N ASP A 366 3.17 -4.64 -24.88
CA ASP A 366 3.64 -5.81 -24.11
C ASP A 366 3.20 -5.78 -22.64
N VAL A 367 3.10 -4.59 -22.04
CA VAL A 367 2.55 -4.40 -20.68
C VAL A 367 1.05 -4.71 -20.66
N ILE A 368 0.32 -4.21 -21.66
CA ILE A 368 -1.13 -4.45 -21.79
C ILE A 368 -1.38 -5.94 -21.99
N GLU A 369 -0.63 -6.58 -22.89
CA GLU A 369 -0.74 -8.03 -23.15
C GLU A 369 -0.46 -8.85 -21.91
N LEU A 370 0.60 -8.50 -21.14
CA LEU A 370 0.92 -9.19 -19.89
C LEU A 370 -0.22 -9.06 -18.86
N ARG A 371 -0.73 -7.85 -18.66
CA ARG A 371 -1.85 -7.57 -17.76
C ARG A 371 -3.10 -8.35 -18.15
N ASP A 372 -3.47 -8.31 -19.43
CA ASP A 372 -4.70 -8.88 -19.95
C ASP A 372 -4.63 -10.42 -20.00
N GLU A 373 -3.44 -11.03 -20.23
CA GLU A 373 -3.22 -12.47 -20.15
C GLU A 373 -3.63 -13.06 -18.79
N PHE A 374 -3.40 -12.30 -17.71
CA PHE A 374 -3.75 -12.72 -16.35
C PHE A 374 -5.09 -12.16 -15.87
N GLY A 375 -5.77 -11.35 -16.69
CA GLY A 375 -7.06 -10.74 -16.37
C GLY A 375 -7.00 -9.67 -15.29
N PHE A 376 -5.83 -9.07 -15.04
CA PHE A 376 -5.67 -8.04 -14.02
C PHE A 376 -6.32 -6.73 -14.46
N PRO A 377 -7.13 -6.07 -13.61
CA PRO A 377 -7.57 -4.72 -13.88
C PRO A 377 -6.38 -3.74 -13.88
N GLY A 378 -6.37 -2.83 -14.84
CA GLY A 378 -5.48 -1.67 -14.82
C GLY A 378 -6.08 -0.51 -14.01
N MET A 379 -5.34 0.59 -13.93
CA MET A 379 -5.74 1.79 -13.19
C MET A 379 -6.04 2.97 -14.13
N ARG A 380 -6.95 3.87 -13.70
CA ARG A 380 -7.25 5.15 -14.36
C ARG A 380 -7.36 6.25 -13.33
N ILE A 381 -6.78 7.39 -13.63
CA ILE A 381 -6.74 8.56 -12.74
C ILE A 381 -7.49 9.71 -13.40
N LEU A 382 -8.61 10.14 -12.82
CA LEU A 382 -9.48 11.15 -13.41
C LEU A 382 -8.75 12.49 -13.64
N GLN A 383 -7.87 12.90 -12.75
CA GLN A 383 -7.07 14.11 -12.93
C GLN A 383 -6.28 14.13 -14.24
N PHE A 384 -5.86 12.98 -14.77
CA PHE A 384 -5.14 12.88 -16.04
C PHE A 384 -6.07 12.97 -17.25
N GLY A 385 -7.37 12.76 -17.07
CA GLY A 385 -8.38 12.77 -18.11
C GLY A 385 -8.50 14.12 -18.82
N PHE A 386 -8.30 15.22 -18.12
CA PHE A 386 -8.51 16.58 -18.61
C PHE A 386 -7.30 17.18 -19.35
N SER A 387 -6.25 16.39 -19.58
CA SER A 387 -4.98 16.88 -20.11
C SER A 387 -4.94 17.05 -21.64
N THR A 388 -5.81 16.35 -22.39
CA THR A 388 -5.82 16.32 -23.85
C THR A 388 -7.21 16.59 -24.44
N ASP A 389 -7.86 15.57 -24.97
CA ASP A 389 -9.16 15.65 -25.65
C ASP A 389 -10.06 14.45 -25.27
N SER A 390 -11.21 14.33 -25.94
CA SER A 390 -12.22 13.31 -25.65
C SER A 390 -11.76 11.86 -25.85
N THR A 391 -10.62 11.62 -26.49
CA THR A 391 -10.05 10.26 -26.68
C THR A 391 -9.18 9.82 -25.51
N ASN A 392 -8.94 10.70 -24.53
CA ASN A 392 -8.12 10.39 -23.36
C ASN A 392 -8.71 9.20 -22.58
N LYS A 393 -7.88 8.16 -22.41
CA LYS A 393 -8.26 6.91 -21.72
C LYS A 393 -8.66 7.10 -20.25
N ASP A 394 -8.23 8.22 -19.63
CA ASP A 394 -8.52 8.57 -18.25
C ASP A 394 -9.81 9.39 -18.07
N LEU A 395 -10.60 9.60 -19.15
CA LEU A 395 -11.94 10.16 -19.07
C LEU A 395 -12.98 9.05 -18.81
N PRO A 396 -13.95 9.26 -17.93
CA PRO A 396 -14.93 8.26 -17.51
C PRO A 396 -15.67 7.54 -18.66
N HIS A 397 -15.99 8.22 -19.75
CA HIS A 397 -16.70 7.61 -20.90
C HIS A 397 -15.82 6.62 -21.71
N ASN A 398 -14.49 6.65 -21.52
CA ASN A 398 -13.55 5.74 -22.16
C ASN A 398 -13.13 4.57 -21.25
N TYR A 399 -13.62 4.51 -20.01
CA TYR A 399 -13.28 3.41 -19.10
C TYR A 399 -13.87 2.08 -19.56
N VAL A 400 -13.09 1.02 -19.41
CA VAL A 400 -13.55 -0.35 -19.57
C VAL A 400 -13.94 -0.93 -18.21
N ARG A 401 -14.75 -2.01 -18.18
CA ARG A 401 -15.24 -2.58 -16.92
C ARG A 401 -14.11 -3.04 -16.00
N ASN A 402 -13.22 -3.89 -16.51
CA ASN A 402 -12.09 -4.43 -15.71
C ASN A 402 -11.03 -3.35 -15.42
N THR A 403 -11.41 -2.34 -14.67
CA THR A 403 -10.56 -1.19 -14.34
C THR A 403 -10.86 -0.69 -12.94
N VAL A 404 -9.80 -0.30 -12.23
CA VAL A 404 -9.88 0.43 -10.96
C VAL A 404 -9.69 1.92 -11.26
N VAL A 405 -10.66 2.73 -10.87
CA VAL A 405 -10.69 4.16 -11.19
C VAL A 405 -10.52 4.99 -9.92
N TYR A 406 -9.72 6.05 -10.02
CA TYR A 406 -9.35 6.94 -8.92
C TYR A 406 -9.62 8.40 -9.27
N THR A 407 -9.96 9.23 -8.29
CA THR A 407 -9.90 10.69 -8.43
C THR A 407 -8.45 11.14 -8.57
N GLY A 408 -7.58 10.68 -7.72
CA GLY A 408 -6.14 10.72 -7.64
C GLY A 408 -5.64 9.58 -6.76
N THR A 409 -4.33 9.31 -6.74
CA THR A 409 -3.67 8.39 -5.81
C THR A 409 -2.94 9.16 -4.72
N HIS A 410 -2.21 8.46 -3.85
CA HIS A 410 -1.32 9.08 -2.85
C HIS A 410 -0.21 9.96 -3.44
N ASP A 411 0.14 9.78 -4.72
CA ASP A 411 1.16 10.56 -5.43
C ASP A 411 0.61 11.80 -6.13
N ASN A 412 -0.71 11.86 -6.31
CA ASN A 412 -1.37 13.01 -6.91
C ASN A 412 -1.65 14.09 -5.86
N ASP A 413 -1.90 15.31 -6.31
CA ASP A 413 -2.53 16.32 -5.47
C ASP A 413 -3.98 15.92 -5.19
N THR A 414 -4.60 16.46 -4.15
CA THR A 414 -6.03 16.28 -3.91
C THR A 414 -6.83 16.85 -5.09
N ALA A 415 -8.07 16.42 -5.27
CA ALA A 415 -8.94 16.94 -6.34
C ALA A 415 -9.11 18.47 -6.24
N VAL A 416 -9.28 19.00 -5.02
CA VAL A 416 -9.37 20.43 -4.76
C VAL A 416 -8.03 21.12 -5.03
N GLY A 417 -6.91 20.57 -4.53
CA GLY A 417 -5.57 21.09 -4.75
C GLY A 417 -5.19 21.12 -6.24
N TRP A 418 -5.51 20.04 -6.98
CA TRP A 418 -5.33 19.98 -8.43
C TRP A 418 -6.12 21.09 -9.16
N PHE A 419 -7.39 21.28 -8.77
CA PHE A 419 -8.27 22.27 -9.36
C PHE A 419 -7.84 23.72 -9.03
N GLN A 420 -7.42 23.98 -7.81
CA GLN A 420 -7.00 25.31 -7.35
C GLN A 420 -5.52 25.62 -7.64
N SER A 421 -4.76 24.67 -8.21
CA SER A 421 -3.32 24.83 -8.43
C SER A 421 -2.98 26.11 -9.20
N GLN A 422 -1.83 26.72 -8.86
CA GLN A 422 -1.32 27.92 -9.49
C GLN A 422 0.01 27.63 -10.22
N PRO A 423 0.36 28.39 -11.25
CA PRO A 423 1.67 28.28 -11.92
C PRO A 423 2.81 28.58 -10.93
N GLY A 424 3.88 27.78 -10.99
CA GLY A 424 5.07 27.99 -10.15
C GLY A 424 4.97 27.46 -8.72
N GLY A 425 3.85 26.84 -8.33
CA GLY A 425 3.72 26.08 -7.09
C GLY A 425 4.34 24.67 -7.22
N SER A 426 3.80 23.67 -6.56
CA SER A 426 4.20 22.25 -6.71
C SER A 426 3.88 21.64 -8.09
N SER A 427 3.17 22.38 -8.94
CA SER A 427 2.77 21.93 -10.27
C SER A 427 3.81 22.26 -11.33
N VAL A 428 4.21 21.28 -12.12
CA VAL A 428 5.06 21.46 -13.33
C VAL A 428 4.27 21.95 -14.56
N ARG A 429 2.95 22.20 -14.43
CA ARG A 429 2.06 22.63 -15.50
C ARG A 429 2.19 24.15 -15.74
N SER A 430 2.15 24.59 -17.01
CA SER A 430 2.08 26.02 -17.34
C SER A 430 0.71 26.61 -16.98
N ALA A 431 0.64 27.94 -16.84
CA ALA A 431 -0.62 28.66 -16.57
C ALA A 431 -1.71 28.33 -17.58
N GLU A 432 -1.36 28.32 -18.88
CA GLU A 432 -2.30 28.03 -19.98
C GLU A 432 -2.80 26.59 -19.90
N LYS A 433 -1.92 25.65 -19.51
CA LYS A 433 -2.30 24.24 -19.35
C LYS A 433 -3.25 24.08 -18.17
N ILE A 434 -2.95 24.69 -17.02
CA ILE A 434 -3.82 24.65 -15.82
C ILE A 434 -5.21 25.19 -16.15
N GLU A 435 -5.29 26.36 -16.79
CA GLU A 435 -6.57 26.99 -17.11
C GLU A 435 -7.38 26.18 -18.14
N ARG A 436 -6.71 25.58 -19.14
CA ARG A 436 -7.36 24.73 -20.13
C ARG A 436 -7.92 23.45 -19.47
N GLU A 437 -7.13 22.78 -18.63
CA GLU A 437 -7.55 21.56 -17.93
C GLU A 437 -8.70 21.83 -16.97
N ARG A 438 -8.66 22.96 -16.24
CA ARG A 438 -9.73 23.40 -15.34
C ARG A 438 -11.02 23.65 -16.10
N ARG A 439 -10.97 24.38 -17.20
CA ARG A 439 -12.15 24.66 -18.03
C ARG A 439 -12.73 23.38 -18.61
N TYR A 440 -11.87 22.50 -19.13
CA TYR A 440 -12.29 21.22 -19.66
C TYR A 440 -12.98 20.36 -18.59
N ALA A 441 -12.45 20.33 -17.38
CA ALA A 441 -13.06 19.62 -16.27
C ALA A 441 -14.45 20.17 -15.91
N LEU A 442 -14.62 21.50 -15.83
CA LEU A 442 -15.92 22.13 -15.56
C LEU A 442 -16.94 21.81 -16.64
N ASP A 443 -16.56 21.95 -17.92
CA ASP A 443 -17.43 21.64 -19.07
C ASP A 443 -17.81 20.15 -19.08
N TYR A 444 -16.85 19.25 -18.86
CA TYR A 444 -17.06 17.81 -18.88
C TYR A 444 -17.96 17.32 -17.73
N LEU A 445 -17.78 17.87 -16.55
CA LEU A 445 -18.52 17.50 -15.35
C LEU A 445 -19.86 18.26 -15.21
N ALA A 446 -20.12 19.23 -16.09
CA ALA A 446 -21.23 20.18 -15.96
C ALA A 446 -21.27 20.84 -14.56
N SER A 447 -20.09 21.31 -14.08
CA SER A 447 -19.86 21.82 -12.74
C SER A 447 -19.50 23.32 -12.77
N ASP A 448 -19.81 24.02 -11.69
CA ASP A 448 -19.32 25.37 -11.43
C ASP A 448 -18.00 25.39 -10.62
N GLY A 449 -17.50 24.22 -10.22
CA GLY A 449 -16.27 24.04 -9.44
C GLY A 449 -16.40 24.25 -7.94
N GLY A 450 -17.60 24.51 -7.43
CA GLY A 450 -17.83 24.77 -6.00
C GLY A 450 -17.54 23.58 -5.10
N GLU A 451 -17.85 22.36 -5.57
CA GLU A 451 -17.56 21.10 -4.90
C GLU A 451 -16.88 20.10 -5.85
N ILE A 452 -15.79 20.53 -6.47
CA ILE A 452 -15.10 19.76 -7.53
C ILE A 452 -14.70 18.34 -7.10
N ASN A 453 -14.34 18.13 -5.82
CA ASN A 453 -14.08 16.82 -5.25
C ASN A 453 -15.29 15.88 -5.36
N TRP A 454 -16.50 16.38 -5.04
CA TRP A 454 -17.72 15.60 -5.14
C TRP A 454 -18.17 15.37 -6.58
N ASP A 455 -17.88 16.29 -7.49
CA ASP A 455 -18.12 16.10 -8.93
C ASP A 455 -17.21 14.99 -9.48
N PHE A 456 -15.94 14.95 -9.05
CA PHE A 456 -15.01 13.86 -9.37
C PHE A 456 -15.51 12.53 -8.84
N ILE A 457 -15.89 12.45 -7.55
CA ILE A 457 -16.42 11.22 -6.93
C ILE A 457 -17.67 10.74 -7.67
N ARG A 458 -18.61 11.64 -7.99
CA ARG A 458 -19.80 11.32 -8.76
C ARG A 458 -19.46 10.78 -10.14
N ALA A 459 -18.56 11.43 -10.88
CA ALA A 459 -18.15 10.99 -12.22
C ALA A 459 -17.54 9.58 -12.19
N LEU A 460 -16.69 9.28 -11.19
CA LEU A 460 -16.13 7.95 -11.00
C LEU A 460 -17.19 6.91 -10.65
N TYR A 461 -18.11 7.23 -9.74
CA TYR A 461 -19.14 6.29 -9.34
C TYR A 461 -20.13 6.00 -10.48
N ALA A 462 -20.40 6.98 -11.32
CA ALA A 462 -21.25 6.84 -12.52
C ALA A 462 -20.55 6.06 -13.65
N SER A 463 -19.22 6.04 -13.67
CA SER A 463 -18.42 5.44 -14.75
C SER A 463 -18.60 3.92 -14.89
N PRO A 464 -18.29 3.32 -16.05
CA PRO A 464 -18.36 1.88 -16.27
C PRO A 464 -17.27 1.08 -15.52
N GLY A 465 -16.19 1.72 -15.02
CA GLY A 465 -15.13 1.02 -14.27
C GLY A 465 -15.70 0.26 -13.06
N ASP A 466 -15.32 -1.01 -12.90
CA ASP A 466 -15.92 -1.87 -11.89
C ASP A 466 -15.59 -1.45 -10.47
N THR A 467 -14.37 -1.02 -10.20
CA THR A 467 -13.93 -0.58 -8.86
C THR A 467 -13.59 0.90 -8.85
N ALA A 468 -14.14 1.66 -7.90
CA ALA A 468 -13.79 3.06 -7.68
C ALA A 468 -13.17 3.23 -6.29
N LEU A 469 -11.98 3.81 -6.24
CA LEU A 469 -11.25 4.12 -5.01
C LEU A 469 -10.97 5.62 -4.94
N VAL A 470 -11.21 6.21 -3.78
CA VAL A 470 -11.10 7.65 -3.56
C VAL A 470 -10.21 7.91 -2.34
N PRO A 471 -9.19 8.77 -2.44
CA PRO A 471 -8.46 9.22 -1.25
C PRO A 471 -9.40 9.88 -0.24
N LEU A 472 -9.20 9.64 1.05
CA LEU A 472 -10.04 10.26 2.08
C LEU A 472 -9.97 11.79 2.02
N GLN A 473 -8.83 12.35 1.64
CA GLN A 473 -8.65 13.80 1.45
C GLN A 473 -9.65 14.38 0.44
N ASP A 474 -9.95 13.63 -0.63
CA ASP A 474 -10.93 14.06 -1.63
C ASP A 474 -12.36 13.96 -1.10
N VAL A 475 -12.66 12.97 -0.27
CA VAL A 475 -13.96 12.88 0.42
C VAL A 475 -14.17 14.07 1.35
N LEU A 476 -13.11 14.46 2.09
CA LEU A 476 -13.12 15.60 3.01
C LEU A 476 -13.06 16.95 2.30
N GLY A 477 -12.75 16.99 0.99
CA GLY A 477 -12.65 18.23 0.23
C GLY A 477 -11.46 19.11 0.60
N LEU A 478 -10.35 18.48 0.97
CA LEU A 478 -9.12 19.18 1.41
C LEU A 478 -8.26 19.60 0.22
N GLY A 479 -7.51 20.68 0.41
CA GLY A 479 -6.56 21.23 -0.57
C GLY A 479 -5.20 20.54 -0.56
N SER A 480 -4.22 21.14 -1.25
CA SER A 480 -2.85 20.59 -1.40
C SER A 480 -2.11 20.40 -0.09
N GLU A 481 -2.51 21.08 0.99
CA GLU A 481 -1.96 20.90 2.34
C GLU A 481 -2.16 19.49 2.89
N ALA A 482 -3.17 18.78 2.39
CA ALA A 482 -3.46 17.40 2.76
C ALA A 482 -2.86 16.35 1.81
N ARG A 483 -2.06 16.77 0.84
CA ARG A 483 -1.41 15.85 -0.10
C ARG A 483 -0.51 14.87 0.63
N MET A 484 -0.62 13.56 0.31
CA MET A 484 0.11 12.51 1.00
C MET A 484 1.58 12.46 0.57
N ASN A 485 1.83 12.49 -0.75
CA ASN A 485 3.18 12.41 -1.30
C ASN A 485 3.35 13.34 -2.49
N THR A 486 4.50 14.01 -2.54
CA THR A 486 4.96 14.75 -3.71
C THR A 486 6.20 14.03 -4.25
N PRO A 487 6.08 13.26 -5.35
CA PRO A 487 7.21 12.54 -5.92
C PRO A 487 8.43 13.41 -6.17
N ALA A 488 9.62 12.84 -5.98
CA ALA A 488 10.90 13.51 -6.10
C ALA A 488 11.18 14.62 -5.07
N THR A 489 10.41 14.70 -3.97
CA THR A 489 10.73 15.55 -2.81
C THR A 489 11.17 14.71 -1.61
N MET A 490 12.05 15.29 -0.77
CA MET A 490 12.66 14.55 0.34
C MET A 490 12.00 14.80 1.70
N SER A 491 11.05 15.73 1.77
CA SER A 491 10.42 16.14 3.05
C SER A 491 8.97 16.56 2.84
N GLY A 492 8.18 16.53 3.92
CA GLY A 492 6.77 16.93 3.91
C GLY A 492 5.82 15.86 3.40
N ASN A 493 6.32 14.64 3.12
CA ASN A 493 5.52 13.51 2.63
C ASN A 493 5.07 12.60 3.79
N TRP A 494 4.00 11.84 3.57
CA TRP A 494 3.50 10.78 4.45
C TRP A 494 3.02 11.26 5.82
N ALA A 495 2.85 12.58 5.99
CA ALA A 495 2.58 13.19 7.29
C ALA A 495 1.10 13.55 7.51
N TRP A 496 0.28 13.61 6.47
CA TRP A 496 -1.12 14.01 6.64
C TRP A 496 -1.90 13.00 7.48
N ARG A 497 -2.71 13.52 8.41
CA ARG A 497 -3.67 12.78 9.24
C ARG A 497 -4.99 13.56 9.29
N PHE A 498 -6.10 12.84 9.31
CA PHE A 498 -7.38 13.49 9.62
C PHE A 498 -7.57 13.63 11.15
N CYS A 499 -8.48 14.52 11.56
CA CYS A 499 -8.75 14.80 12.96
C CYS A 499 -9.99 14.06 13.45
N ASP A 500 -10.08 13.87 14.78
CA ASP A 500 -11.33 13.33 15.36
C ASP A 500 -12.49 14.29 15.06
N GLY A 501 -13.62 13.72 14.60
CA GLY A 501 -14.79 14.48 14.18
C GLY A 501 -14.88 14.81 12.67
N ASP A 502 -13.82 14.64 11.88
CA ASP A 502 -13.86 14.87 10.43
C ASP A 502 -14.82 13.87 9.72
N LEU A 503 -14.95 12.64 10.25
CA LEU A 503 -15.84 11.61 9.72
C LEU A 503 -17.23 11.68 10.37
N HIS A 504 -18.02 12.66 9.97
CA HIS A 504 -19.37 12.87 10.48
C HIS A 504 -20.45 12.12 9.66
N GLU A 505 -21.63 11.92 10.25
CA GLU A 505 -22.71 11.12 9.67
C GLU A 505 -23.19 11.64 8.31
N ASP A 506 -23.31 12.96 8.12
CA ASP A 506 -23.74 13.55 6.84
C ASP A 506 -22.78 13.22 5.70
N LEU A 507 -21.47 13.19 5.98
CA LEU A 507 -20.45 12.80 5.01
C LEU A 507 -20.62 11.33 4.59
N GLY A 508 -20.81 10.45 5.58
CA GLY A 508 -21.08 9.03 5.34
C GLY A 508 -22.38 8.81 4.56
N ALA A 509 -23.45 9.52 4.91
CA ALA A 509 -24.74 9.44 4.22
C ALA A 509 -24.63 9.90 2.76
N ARG A 510 -23.85 10.96 2.48
CA ARG A 510 -23.60 11.44 1.10
C ARG A 510 -22.86 10.41 0.25
N LEU A 511 -21.81 9.79 0.78
CA LEU A 511 -21.08 8.70 0.11
C LEU A 511 -21.98 7.51 -0.17
N ARG A 512 -22.74 7.06 0.85
CA ARG A 512 -23.67 5.95 0.73
C ARG A 512 -24.70 6.20 -0.36
N ARG A 513 -25.29 7.39 -0.37
CA ARG A 513 -26.28 7.78 -1.38
C ARG A 513 -25.71 7.66 -2.80
N LEU A 514 -24.46 8.08 -3.04
CA LEU A 514 -23.82 7.95 -4.35
C LEU A 514 -23.51 6.48 -4.67
N ALA A 515 -23.04 5.69 -3.70
CA ALA A 515 -22.74 4.27 -3.89
C ALA A 515 -24.01 3.48 -4.28
N GLU A 516 -25.14 3.74 -3.62
CA GLU A 516 -26.45 3.13 -3.93
C GLU A 516 -26.96 3.59 -5.30
N LEU A 517 -26.91 4.90 -5.59
CA LEU A 517 -27.41 5.49 -6.83
C LEU A 517 -26.74 4.89 -8.07
N TYR A 518 -25.44 4.64 -7.98
CA TYR A 518 -24.63 4.13 -9.10
C TYR A 518 -24.35 2.62 -9.00
N GLY A 519 -25.05 1.90 -8.12
CA GLY A 519 -24.99 0.44 -7.98
C GLY A 519 -23.62 -0.10 -7.57
N ARG A 520 -22.87 0.67 -6.74
CA ARG A 520 -21.58 0.24 -6.16
C ARG A 520 -21.74 -0.36 -4.76
N PHE A 521 -22.88 -0.12 -4.16
CA PHE A 521 -23.34 -0.77 -2.94
C PHE A 521 -24.79 -1.23 -3.15
N PRO A 522 -25.14 -2.48 -2.88
CA PRO A 522 -26.49 -2.99 -3.12
C PRO A 522 -27.48 -2.37 -2.14
N SER A 523 -28.41 -1.59 -2.64
CA SER A 523 -29.56 -1.07 -1.87
C SER A 523 -30.61 -2.14 -1.55
N VAL A 524 -30.56 -3.29 -2.27
CA VAL A 524 -31.47 -4.43 -2.09
C VAL A 524 -30.63 -5.70 -2.05
N PRO A 525 -30.86 -6.62 -1.09
CA PRO A 525 -30.20 -7.92 -1.04
C PRO A 525 -30.30 -8.64 -2.40
N PRO A 526 -29.28 -9.40 -2.83
CA PRO A 526 -29.30 -10.12 -4.12
C PRO A 526 -30.54 -10.98 -4.32
N GLU A 527 -31.06 -11.59 -3.26
CA GLU A 527 -32.25 -12.46 -3.25
C GLU A 527 -33.54 -11.70 -3.51
N GLN A 528 -33.57 -10.37 -3.38
CA GLN A 528 -34.73 -9.52 -3.60
C GLN A 528 -34.63 -8.68 -4.88
N ARG A 529 -33.55 -8.83 -5.65
CA ARG A 529 -33.43 -8.12 -6.92
C ARG A 529 -34.33 -8.79 -7.96
N PRO A 530 -35.16 -8.02 -8.68
CA PRO A 530 -35.90 -8.60 -9.81
C PRO A 530 -34.89 -9.16 -10.81
N GLU A 531 -35.09 -10.39 -11.24
CA GLU A 531 -34.35 -10.98 -12.36
C GLU A 531 -34.65 -10.13 -13.61
N HIS A 532 -33.67 -9.36 -14.07
CA HIS A 532 -33.71 -8.75 -15.39
C HIS A 532 -33.36 -9.83 -16.43
N THR A 533 -34.33 -10.63 -16.81
CA THR A 533 -34.22 -11.48 -17.99
C THR A 533 -34.34 -10.60 -19.24
N ALA A 534 -33.63 -10.96 -20.31
CA ALA A 534 -33.70 -10.27 -21.60
C ALA A 534 -35.14 -10.21 -22.17
N GLU A 535 -36.04 -11.01 -21.66
CA GLU A 535 -37.45 -11.10 -22.03
C GLU A 535 -38.33 -9.98 -21.42
N SER A 536 -37.84 -9.18 -20.45
CA SER A 536 -38.60 -8.10 -19.83
C SER A 536 -38.70 -6.81 -20.65
N TYR A 537 -38.05 -6.75 -21.82
CA TYR A 537 -38.19 -5.67 -22.77
C TYR A 537 -39.10 -6.06 -23.95
N GLU A 538 -40.37 -6.32 -23.72
CA GLU A 538 -41.36 -6.20 -24.80
C GLU A 538 -41.54 -4.72 -25.16
N PHE A 539 -40.93 -4.32 -26.26
CA PHE A 539 -41.26 -3.07 -26.94
C PHE A 539 -42.72 -3.13 -27.35
N LYS A 540 -43.63 -2.55 -26.59
CA LYS A 540 -44.97 -2.23 -27.09
C LYS A 540 -44.80 -1.11 -28.11
N GLN A 541 -44.67 -1.48 -29.38
CA GLN A 541 -44.94 -0.57 -30.49
C GLN A 541 -46.43 -0.24 -30.47
N THR A 542 -46.78 0.91 -29.92
CA THR A 542 -48.06 1.56 -30.20
C THR A 542 -47.75 2.87 -30.88
N TRP A 543 -47.61 2.81 -32.18
CA TRP A 543 -47.89 3.94 -33.05
C TRP A 543 -49.28 3.68 -33.66
N GLY A 544 -50.29 4.39 -33.17
CA GLY A 544 -51.58 4.60 -33.81
C GLY A 544 -51.67 6.07 -34.19
#